data_eb1e454a7e4431a232797d2a99475b68
#
_entry.id   eb1e454a7e4431a232797d2a99475b68
#
_cell.length_a   1.000
_cell.length_b   1.000
_cell.length_c   1.000
_cell.angle_alpha   90.00
_cell.angle_beta   90.00
_cell.angle_gamma   90.00
#
_symmetry.space_group_name_H-M   'P 1'
#
loop_
_entity.id
_entity.type
_entity.pdbx_description
1 polymer ?
#
loop_
_entity_poly.entity_id
_entity_poly.type
_entity_poly.pdbx_seq_one_letter_code
_entity_poly.pdbx_strand_id
1 'polypeptide(L)'
;GRHIVGKVRERQEAQAIYQQAASSGRKASLVSQQRPNLFQNRIANVAPGETVSVELEFVQPVEFAQGRFSLRLPMTLTPRYIPGISLPRAENGAAESSYLAWHAATDQVPDAPLIAAWQHPRAGADALPLNPVDIAVELDAGWPLAQVDTPSHAMRLSREGSRYALQLARGPAEMDRDFVLRWTPATGN
;
A
#
# COMPACT_ATOMS: atom_id res chain seq x y z
N GLY A 1 -6.94 -21.88 -5.94
CA GLY A 1 -6.48 -20.58 -6.43
C GLY A 1 -5.18 -20.73 -7.20
N ARG A 2 -4.90 -19.83 -8.13
CA ARG A 2 -3.65 -19.85 -8.90
C ARG A 2 -2.59 -19.07 -8.13
N HIS A 3 -1.47 -19.72 -7.83
CA HIS A 3 -0.31 -19.08 -7.19
C HIS A 3 0.67 -18.63 -8.29
N ILE A 4 1.10 -17.37 -8.24
CA ILE A 4 2.06 -16.79 -9.19
C ILE A 4 3.27 -16.32 -8.39
N VAL A 5 4.42 -16.90 -8.66
CA VAL A 5 5.70 -16.47 -8.08
C VAL A 5 6.35 -15.47 -9.03
N GLY A 6 6.73 -14.31 -8.50
CA GLY A 6 7.44 -13.27 -9.25
C GLY A 6 8.84 -13.74 -9.66
N LYS A 7 9.25 -13.39 -10.89
CA LYS A 7 10.61 -13.59 -11.38
C LYS A 7 11.23 -12.23 -11.68
N VAL A 8 12.44 -12.00 -11.20
CA VAL A 8 13.20 -10.79 -11.53
C VAL A 8 13.61 -10.86 -13.00
N ARG A 9 13.32 -9.76 -13.72
CA ARG A 9 13.67 -9.60 -15.12
C ARG A 9 14.12 -8.16 -15.39
N GLU A 10 14.72 -7.93 -16.53
CA GLU A 10 14.99 -6.58 -17.03
C GLU A 10 13.65 -5.84 -17.20
N ARG A 11 13.65 -4.54 -16.87
CA ARG A 11 12.42 -3.73 -16.74
C ARG A 11 11.55 -3.73 -18.02
N GLN A 12 12.19 -3.56 -19.18
CA GLN A 12 11.46 -3.50 -20.46
C GLN A 12 10.89 -4.86 -20.83
N GLU A 13 11.66 -5.93 -20.63
CA GLU A 13 11.22 -7.31 -20.85
C GLU A 13 10.02 -7.65 -19.95
N ALA A 14 10.11 -7.35 -18.65
CA ALA A 14 9.03 -7.59 -17.71
C ALA A 14 7.73 -6.85 -18.11
N GLN A 15 7.88 -5.60 -18.56
CA GLN A 15 6.74 -4.80 -19.01
C GLN A 15 6.12 -5.35 -20.28
N ALA A 16 6.92 -5.78 -21.27
CA ALA A 16 6.43 -6.41 -22.50
C ALA A 16 5.67 -7.71 -22.22
N ILE A 17 6.21 -8.58 -21.37
CA ILE A 17 5.55 -9.83 -20.95
C ILE A 17 4.21 -9.53 -20.27
N TYR A 18 4.18 -8.55 -19.36
CA TYR A 18 2.96 -8.14 -18.68
C TYR A 18 1.90 -7.63 -19.67
N GLN A 19 2.27 -6.73 -20.58
CA GLN A 19 1.36 -6.18 -21.59
C GLN A 19 0.81 -7.27 -22.52
N GLN A 20 1.66 -8.20 -22.99
CA GLN A 20 1.23 -9.32 -23.81
C GLN A 20 0.23 -10.23 -23.06
N ALA A 21 0.49 -10.52 -21.80
CA ALA A 21 -0.42 -11.32 -20.99
C ALA A 21 -1.75 -10.59 -20.75
N ALA A 22 -1.68 -9.29 -20.42
CA ALA A 22 -2.87 -8.48 -20.19
C ALA A 22 -3.77 -8.38 -21.43
N SER A 23 -3.19 -8.11 -22.60
CA SER A 23 -3.92 -7.98 -23.87
C SER A 23 -4.50 -9.32 -24.36
N SER A 24 -3.90 -10.44 -23.98
CA SER A 24 -4.40 -11.79 -24.29
C SER A 24 -5.43 -12.34 -23.28
N GLY A 25 -5.93 -11.50 -22.36
CA GLY A 25 -6.89 -11.91 -21.33
C GLY A 25 -6.31 -12.80 -20.22
N ARG A 26 -5.01 -13.00 -20.18
CA ARG A 26 -4.36 -13.81 -19.14
C ARG A 26 -4.10 -12.98 -17.88
N LYS A 27 -4.29 -13.58 -16.71
CA LYS A 27 -3.90 -12.97 -15.45
C LYS A 27 -2.39 -12.80 -15.38
N ALA A 28 -1.95 -11.62 -15.07
CA ALA A 28 -0.55 -11.27 -14.90
C ALA A 28 -0.36 -10.27 -13.76
N SER A 29 0.78 -10.31 -13.13
CA SER A 29 1.21 -9.35 -12.13
C SER A 29 2.58 -8.80 -12.53
N LEU A 30 2.76 -7.49 -12.33
CA LEU A 30 4.02 -6.79 -12.55
C LEU A 30 4.32 -5.93 -11.34
N VAL A 31 5.44 -6.19 -10.68
CA VAL A 31 6.01 -5.32 -9.65
C VAL A 31 7.10 -4.49 -10.30
N SER A 32 7.01 -3.19 -10.20
CA SER A 32 8.02 -2.25 -10.73
C SER A 32 8.39 -1.22 -9.69
N GLN A 33 9.69 -0.95 -9.58
CA GLN A 33 10.20 0.13 -8.75
C GLN A 33 10.18 1.43 -9.54
N GLN A 34 9.44 2.40 -9.07
CA GLN A 34 9.34 3.72 -9.72
C GLN A 34 10.36 4.71 -9.13
N ARG A 35 10.63 4.59 -7.83
CA ARG A 35 11.64 5.36 -7.08
C ARG A 35 12.27 4.41 -6.03
N PRO A 36 13.40 4.75 -5.40
CA PRO A 36 14.08 3.89 -4.44
C PRO A 36 13.17 3.35 -3.32
N ASN A 37 12.14 4.10 -2.96
CA ASN A 37 11.18 3.77 -1.91
C ASN A 37 9.73 3.64 -2.40
N LEU A 38 9.50 3.55 -3.71
CA LEU A 38 8.16 3.46 -4.30
C LEU A 38 8.09 2.28 -5.26
N PHE A 39 7.34 1.27 -4.86
CA PHE A 39 7.03 0.10 -5.66
C PHE A 39 5.57 0.14 -6.09
N GLN A 40 5.31 -0.19 -7.33
CA GLN A 40 3.98 -0.33 -7.89
C GLN A 40 3.74 -1.78 -8.27
N ASN A 41 2.64 -2.35 -7.78
CA ASN A 41 2.15 -3.65 -8.20
C ASN A 41 0.92 -3.46 -9.11
N ARG A 42 0.99 -4.00 -10.31
CA ARG A 42 -0.11 -4.01 -11.29
C ARG A 42 -0.60 -5.42 -11.49
N ILE A 43 -1.90 -5.60 -11.47
CA ILE A 43 -2.54 -6.90 -11.70
C ILE A 43 -3.53 -6.74 -12.85
N ALA A 44 -3.42 -7.60 -13.86
CA ALA A 44 -4.28 -7.58 -15.03
C ALA A 44 -5.33 -8.69 -14.97
N ASN A 45 -6.50 -8.40 -15.58
CA ASN A 45 -7.58 -9.35 -15.83
C ASN A 45 -8.13 -10.01 -14.55
N VAL A 46 -8.39 -9.17 -13.53
CA VAL A 46 -9.15 -9.53 -12.33
C VAL A 46 -10.64 -9.53 -12.71
N ALA A 47 -11.31 -10.64 -12.53
CA ALA A 47 -12.72 -10.75 -12.85
C ALA A 47 -13.61 -10.07 -11.77
N PRO A 48 -14.83 -9.65 -12.12
CA PRO A 48 -15.78 -9.14 -11.13
C PRO A 48 -16.02 -10.14 -9.99
N GLY A 49 -16.01 -9.67 -8.75
CA GLY A 49 -16.20 -10.52 -7.57
C GLY A 49 -15.00 -11.39 -7.19
N GLU A 50 -13.88 -11.27 -7.91
CA GLU A 50 -12.68 -12.03 -7.61
C GLU A 50 -11.85 -11.36 -6.53
N THR A 51 -11.31 -12.17 -5.61
CA THR A 51 -10.36 -11.72 -4.58
C THR A 51 -8.93 -11.98 -5.05
N VAL A 52 -8.09 -10.97 -4.91
CA VAL A 52 -6.64 -11.07 -5.15
C VAL A 52 -5.92 -10.99 -3.81
N SER A 53 -5.04 -11.97 -3.55
CA SER A 53 -4.14 -11.94 -2.40
C SER A 53 -2.74 -11.60 -2.89
N VAL A 54 -2.10 -10.63 -2.23
CA VAL A 54 -0.71 -10.25 -2.48
C VAL A 54 0.06 -10.45 -1.19
N GLU A 55 1.07 -11.29 -1.23
CA GLU A 55 1.97 -11.54 -0.10
C GLU A 55 3.31 -10.86 -0.37
N LEU A 56 3.76 -10.09 0.61
CA LEU A 56 5.03 -9.37 0.57
C LEU A 56 5.84 -9.73 1.81
N GLU A 57 7.07 -10.15 1.60
CA GLU A 57 8.05 -10.36 2.67
C GLU A 57 9.16 -9.32 2.54
N PHE A 58 9.45 -8.63 3.64
CA PHE A 58 10.52 -7.63 3.66
C PHE A 58 11.13 -7.50 5.05
N VAL A 59 12.34 -6.99 5.10
CA VAL A 59 13.07 -6.67 6.32
C VAL A 59 13.28 -5.17 6.38
N GLN A 60 12.95 -4.58 7.50
CA GLN A 60 13.18 -3.14 7.73
C GLN A 60 13.66 -2.89 9.16
N PRO A 61 14.48 -1.87 9.39
CA PRO A 61 14.82 -1.44 10.75
C PRO A 61 13.58 -0.88 11.44
N VAL A 62 13.44 -1.20 12.72
CA VAL A 62 12.39 -0.68 13.58
C VAL A 62 13.01 0.37 14.50
N GLU A 63 12.37 1.53 14.61
CA GLU A 63 12.82 2.60 15.48
C GLU A 63 12.70 2.20 16.95
N PHE A 64 13.78 2.38 17.71
CA PHE A 64 13.78 2.21 19.17
C PHE A 64 14.16 3.50 19.84
N ALA A 65 13.23 4.10 20.58
CA ALA A 65 13.44 5.34 21.29
C ALA A 65 12.70 5.30 22.64
N GLN A 66 13.33 5.81 23.67
CA GLN A 66 12.75 5.92 25.03
C GLN A 66 12.17 4.59 25.56
N GLY A 67 12.90 3.48 25.33
CA GLY A 67 12.48 2.14 25.79
C GLY A 67 11.34 1.50 25.00
N ARG A 68 10.97 2.05 23.85
CA ARG A 68 9.84 1.62 23.04
C ARG A 68 10.25 1.41 21.58
N PHE A 69 9.76 0.34 21.00
CA PHE A 69 9.81 0.12 19.54
C PHE A 69 8.62 0.79 18.85
N SER A 70 8.83 1.28 17.65
CA SER A 70 7.80 1.88 16.81
C SER A 70 7.94 1.43 15.36
N LEU A 71 6.89 0.80 14.84
CA LEU A 71 6.74 0.43 13.43
C LEU A 71 5.69 1.32 12.79
N ARG A 72 6.04 1.95 11.68
CA ARG A 72 5.12 2.75 10.87
C ARG A 72 4.93 2.08 9.51
N LEU A 73 3.70 1.75 9.18
CA LEU A 73 3.30 1.25 7.88
C LEU A 73 2.59 2.38 7.12
N PRO A 74 3.20 2.93 6.07
CA PRO A 74 2.57 3.97 5.26
C PRO A 74 1.34 3.42 4.54
N MET A 75 0.19 4.05 4.71
CA MET A 75 -1.04 3.74 3.98
C MET A 75 -1.47 4.89 3.06
N THR A 76 -0.80 6.04 3.17
CA THR A 76 -1.09 7.21 2.35
C THR A 76 0.13 7.61 1.53
N LEU A 77 -0.11 7.99 0.28
CA LEU A 77 0.89 8.68 -0.54
C LEU A 77 0.63 10.18 -0.42
N THR A 78 1.55 10.90 0.20
CA THR A 78 1.48 12.35 0.25
C THR A 78 1.68 12.92 -1.16
N PRO A 79 0.82 13.85 -1.62
CA PRO A 79 1.04 14.56 -2.88
C PRO A 79 2.43 15.19 -2.90
N ARG A 80 3.15 14.99 -3.99
CA ARG A 80 4.48 15.56 -4.21
C ARG A 80 4.38 16.75 -5.14
N TYR A 81 5.22 17.75 -4.92
CA TYR A 81 5.39 18.80 -5.91
C TYR A 81 6.01 18.21 -7.18
N ILE A 82 5.37 18.42 -8.32
CA ILE A 82 5.84 17.99 -9.63
C ILE A 82 6.23 19.25 -10.41
N PRO A 83 7.53 19.50 -10.62
CA PRO A 83 7.99 20.65 -11.39
C PRO A 83 7.72 20.46 -12.89
N GLY A 84 7.76 21.58 -13.62
CA GLY A 84 7.69 21.60 -15.08
C GLY A 84 6.33 22.02 -15.65
N ILE A 85 6.25 22.06 -16.96
CA ILE A 85 5.05 22.42 -17.72
C ILE A 85 4.30 21.15 -18.06
N SER A 86 3.00 21.12 -17.78
CA SER A 86 2.15 19.96 -18.09
C SER A 86 2.18 19.62 -19.58
N LEU A 87 2.47 18.36 -19.88
CA LEU A 87 2.45 17.87 -21.25
C LEU A 87 1.00 17.71 -21.74
N PRO A 88 0.73 17.96 -23.03
CA PRO A 88 -0.57 17.67 -23.61
C PRO A 88 -0.94 16.20 -23.41
N ARG A 89 -2.15 15.95 -22.99
CA ARG A 89 -2.66 14.58 -22.87
C ARG A 89 -2.83 13.99 -24.26
N ALA A 90 -2.25 12.82 -24.51
CA ALA A 90 -2.50 12.09 -25.74
C ALA A 90 -3.99 11.73 -25.84
N GLU A 91 -4.65 12.14 -26.91
CA GLU A 91 -6.10 11.97 -27.12
C GLU A 91 -6.56 10.50 -27.26
N ASN A 92 -5.63 9.56 -27.31
CA ASN A 92 -5.90 8.14 -27.58
C ASN A 92 -5.95 7.24 -26.32
N GLY A 93 -5.96 7.80 -25.14
CA GLY A 93 -6.20 7.05 -23.92
C GLY A 93 -7.67 7.15 -23.55
N ALA A 94 -8.35 6.00 -23.43
CA ALA A 94 -9.69 5.88 -22.90
C ALA A 94 -9.95 6.93 -21.83
N ALA A 95 -11.20 7.44 -21.80
CA ALA A 95 -11.68 8.38 -20.79
C ALA A 95 -11.57 7.80 -19.36
N GLU A 96 -10.43 7.26 -19.02
CA GLU A 96 -10.04 6.99 -17.66
C GLU A 96 -9.86 8.32 -16.98
N SER A 97 -11.01 8.73 -16.60
CA SER A 97 -11.36 9.63 -15.54
C SER A 97 -10.25 10.59 -15.13
N SER A 98 -10.53 11.85 -15.39
CA SER A 98 -9.91 13.04 -14.80
C SER A 98 -9.76 13.01 -13.25
N TYR A 99 -10.05 11.88 -12.63
CA TYR A 99 -9.97 11.65 -11.17
C TYR A 99 -8.61 11.16 -10.70
N LEU A 100 -7.63 10.91 -11.59
CA LEU A 100 -6.72 9.81 -11.31
C LEU A 100 -5.31 10.21 -10.92
N ALA A 101 -4.80 11.30 -11.35
CA ALA A 101 -3.49 11.74 -10.91
C ALA A 101 -3.54 13.21 -10.56
N TRP A 102 -3.11 13.54 -9.39
CA TRP A 102 -3.00 14.94 -8.97
C TRP A 102 -2.09 15.73 -9.89
N HIS A 103 -1.22 15.01 -10.59
CA HIS A 103 -0.24 15.63 -11.44
C HIS A 103 -0.22 14.96 -12.81
N ALA A 104 -0.51 15.76 -13.83
CA ALA A 104 -0.25 15.39 -15.21
C ALA A 104 1.27 15.17 -15.42
N ALA A 105 1.62 14.39 -16.43
CA ALA A 105 3.00 14.33 -16.90
C ALA A 105 3.49 15.74 -17.26
N THR A 106 4.73 16.06 -16.89
CA THR A 106 5.36 17.32 -17.23
C THR A 106 6.61 17.07 -18.08
N ASP A 107 7.15 18.12 -18.67
CA ASP A 107 8.40 18.09 -19.43
C ASP A 107 9.59 17.65 -18.56
N GLN A 108 9.56 17.96 -17.26
CA GLN A 108 10.59 17.57 -16.29
C GLN A 108 10.34 16.22 -15.61
N VAL A 109 9.07 15.82 -15.47
CA VAL A 109 8.65 14.58 -14.82
C VAL A 109 7.60 13.87 -15.68
N PRO A 110 8.02 13.23 -16.77
CA PRO A 110 7.08 12.58 -17.70
C PRO A 110 6.36 11.37 -17.07
N ASP A 111 6.92 10.79 -16.01
CA ASP A 111 6.35 9.68 -15.26
C ASP A 111 5.56 10.11 -14.00
N ALA A 112 5.23 11.40 -13.86
CA ALA A 112 4.45 11.92 -12.74
C ALA A 112 3.18 11.10 -12.43
N PRO A 113 2.38 10.63 -13.39
CA PRO A 113 1.22 9.79 -13.11
C PRO A 113 1.54 8.46 -12.42
N LEU A 114 2.78 7.96 -12.53
CA LEU A 114 3.19 6.70 -11.89
C LEU A 114 3.60 6.88 -10.43
N ILE A 115 3.90 8.11 -10.03
CA ILE A 115 4.37 8.45 -8.68
C ILE A 115 3.40 9.36 -7.91
N ALA A 116 2.35 9.84 -8.58
CA ALA A 116 1.31 10.64 -7.96
C ALA A 116 0.37 9.76 -7.14
N ALA A 117 -0.10 10.31 -6.03
CA ALA A 117 -1.15 9.68 -5.25
C ALA A 117 -2.49 9.68 -6.02
N TRP A 118 -3.21 8.58 -5.94
CA TRP A 118 -4.59 8.54 -6.41
C TRP A 118 -5.46 9.35 -5.46
N GLN A 119 -6.26 10.25 -6.03
CA GLN A 119 -7.19 11.06 -5.26
C GLN A 119 -8.60 10.72 -5.67
N HIS A 120 -9.40 10.36 -4.67
CA HIS A 120 -10.83 10.20 -4.85
C HIS A 120 -11.53 11.47 -4.36
N PRO A 121 -12.49 12.03 -5.13
CA PRO A 121 -13.32 13.10 -4.60
C PRO A 121 -14.05 12.59 -3.37
N ARG A 122 -14.04 13.35 -2.28
CA ARG A 122 -14.88 13.04 -1.13
C ARG A 122 -16.34 13.08 -1.58
N ALA A 123 -17.01 11.94 -1.51
CA ALA A 123 -18.46 11.93 -1.53
C ALA A 123 -18.95 12.58 -0.22
N GLY A 124 -20.19 13.05 -0.16
CA GLY A 124 -20.75 13.77 1.00
C GLY A 124 -20.60 12.99 2.32
N ALA A 125 -20.91 13.65 3.43
CA ALA A 125 -20.68 13.16 4.78
C ALA A 125 -21.31 11.77 5.10
N ASP A 126 -22.31 11.35 4.34
CA ASP A 126 -22.99 10.06 4.50
C ASP A 126 -22.47 8.96 3.54
N ALA A 127 -21.41 9.22 2.79
CA ALA A 127 -20.86 8.24 1.86
C ALA A 127 -20.03 7.19 2.61
N LEU A 128 -20.00 5.98 2.03
CA LEU A 128 -19.12 4.91 2.48
C LEU A 128 -17.67 5.38 2.50
N PRO A 129 -16.85 4.86 3.43
CA PRO A 129 -15.42 5.18 3.47
C PRO A 129 -14.77 5.03 2.11
N LEU A 130 -14.02 6.04 1.69
CA LEU A 130 -13.21 5.96 0.48
C LEU A 130 -12.00 5.08 0.76
N ASN A 131 -11.75 4.08 -0.10
CA ASN A 131 -10.69 3.09 0.11
C ASN A 131 -10.75 2.45 1.52
N PRO A 132 -11.83 1.73 1.82
CA PRO A 132 -11.94 1.04 3.10
C PRO A 132 -10.82 0.00 3.24
N VAL A 133 -10.19 -0.03 4.41
CA VAL A 133 -9.16 -1.01 4.76
C VAL A 133 -9.55 -1.72 6.05
N ASP A 134 -9.39 -3.02 6.06
CA ASP A 134 -9.39 -3.81 7.27
C ASP A 134 -7.95 -4.14 7.66
N ILE A 135 -7.63 -4.01 8.96
CA ILE A 135 -6.26 -4.18 9.45
C ILE A 135 -6.28 -5.25 10.53
N ALA A 136 -5.55 -6.33 10.25
CA ALA A 136 -5.23 -7.34 11.23
C ALA A 136 -3.72 -7.47 11.33
N VAL A 137 -3.20 -7.55 12.56
CA VAL A 137 -1.75 -7.64 12.82
C VAL A 137 -1.49 -8.77 13.78
N GLU A 138 -0.50 -9.59 13.49
CA GLU A 138 0.10 -10.52 14.41
C GLU A 138 1.50 -10.04 14.75
N LEU A 139 1.75 -9.78 16.03
CA LEU A 139 3.04 -9.36 16.53
C LEU A 139 3.66 -10.50 17.38
N ASP A 140 4.78 -11.02 16.93
CA ASP A 140 5.64 -11.89 17.71
C ASP A 140 6.97 -11.17 17.94
N ALA A 141 7.16 -10.65 19.14
CA ALA A 141 8.36 -9.90 19.48
C ALA A 141 9.53 -10.79 19.94
N GLY A 142 9.29 -12.09 20.10
CA GLY A 142 10.29 -13.04 20.63
C GLY A 142 10.53 -12.94 22.13
N TRP A 143 9.93 -11.97 22.82
CA TRP A 143 10.03 -11.78 24.28
C TRP A 143 8.74 -11.18 24.85
N PRO A 144 8.52 -11.24 26.18
CA PRO A 144 7.35 -10.64 26.82
C PRO A 144 7.30 -9.11 26.63
N LEU A 145 6.11 -8.59 26.39
CA LEU A 145 5.88 -7.17 26.27
C LEU A 145 5.12 -6.61 27.48
N ALA A 146 5.53 -5.45 27.94
CA ALA A 146 4.83 -4.68 28.97
C ALA A 146 3.62 -3.94 28.39
N GLN A 147 3.75 -3.44 27.18
CA GLN A 147 2.70 -2.66 26.51
C GLN A 147 2.75 -2.85 25.00
N VAL A 148 1.55 -2.87 24.39
CA VAL A 148 1.33 -2.79 22.94
C VAL A 148 0.25 -1.77 22.71
N ASP A 149 0.47 -0.77 21.86
CA ASP A 149 -0.51 0.25 21.51
C ASP A 149 -0.45 0.67 20.04
N THR A 150 -1.55 1.20 19.55
CA THR A 150 -1.72 1.69 18.17
C THR A 150 -2.33 3.09 18.21
N PRO A 151 -1.50 4.15 18.26
CA PRO A 151 -2.01 5.52 18.44
C PRO A 151 -2.78 6.05 17.22
N SER A 152 -2.58 5.44 16.05
CA SER A 152 -3.23 5.87 14.81
C SER A 152 -4.63 5.30 14.60
N HIS A 153 -4.90 4.10 15.11
CA HIS A 153 -6.15 3.37 14.90
C HIS A 153 -6.61 2.69 16.19
N ALA A 154 -7.91 2.72 16.43
CA ALA A 154 -8.49 1.98 17.55
C ALA A 154 -8.49 0.48 17.24
N MET A 155 -7.74 -0.30 18.01
CA MET A 155 -7.61 -1.74 17.83
C MET A 155 -8.10 -2.50 19.05
N ARG A 156 -8.64 -3.69 18.84
CA ARG A 156 -8.82 -4.72 19.85
C ARG A 156 -7.57 -5.55 19.91
N LEU A 157 -7.03 -5.72 21.10
CA LEU A 157 -5.83 -6.49 21.36
C LEU A 157 -6.23 -7.79 22.06
N SER A 158 -5.73 -8.91 21.57
CA SER A 158 -5.73 -10.19 22.25
C SER A 158 -4.31 -10.74 22.35
N ARG A 159 -4.05 -11.56 23.37
CA ARG A 159 -2.73 -12.17 23.59
C ARG A 159 -2.86 -13.68 23.72
N GLU A 160 -2.00 -14.39 23.02
CA GLU A 160 -1.87 -15.84 23.15
C GLU A 160 -0.38 -16.21 23.32
N GLY A 161 0.02 -16.51 24.54
CA GLY A 161 1.41 -16.73 24.87
C GLY A 161 2.29 -15.50 24.64
N SER A 162 3.26 -15.59 23.73
CA SER A 162 4.15 -14.50 23.31
C SER A 162 3.61 -13.70 22.13
N ARG A 163 2.54 -14.16 21.47
CA ARG A 163 1.94 -13.53 20.31
C ARG A 163 0.81 -12.58 20.70
N TYR A 164 0.75 -11.48 20.00
CA TYR A 164 -0.29 -10.46 20.13
C TYR A 164 -1.02 -10.33 18.83
N ALA A 165 -2.36 -10.48 18.83
CA ALA A 165 -3.20 -10.26 17.67
C ALA A 165 -3.99 -8.97 17.87
N LEU A 166 -3.94 -8.09 16.86
CA LEU A 166 -4.64 -6.82 16.85
C LEU A 166 -5.60 -6.79 15.65
N GLN A 167 -6.81 -6.30 15.88
CA GLN A 167 -7.82 -6.14 14.84
C GLN A 167 -8.53 -4.80 15.04
N LEU A 168 -8.99 -4.15 13.96
CA LEU A 168 -9.77 -2.92 14.06
C LEU A 168 -10.96 -3.10 15.01
N ALA A 169 -11.15 -2.12 15.90
CA ALA A 169 -12.20 -2.18 16.91
C ALA A 169 -13.60 -1.92 16.34
N ARG A 170 -13.72 -1.19 15.22
CA ARG A 170 -14.98 -0.68 14.67
C ARG A 170 -15.04 -0.80 13.15
N GLY A 171 -15.00 -2.03 12.60
CA GLY A 171 -15.09 -2.24 11.16
C GLY A 171 -13.95 -1.57 10.36
N PRO A 172 -14.09 -1.48 9.03
CA PRO A 172 -13.06 -0.93 8.17
C PRO A 172 -12.73 0.53 8.48
N ALA A 173 -11.46 0.88 8.42
CA ALA A 173 -10.95 2.25 8.52
C ALA A 173 -10.78 2.86 7.11
N GLU A 174 -10.60 4.17 7.05
CA GLU A 174 -10.16 4.85 5.83
C GLU A 174 -8.63 4.82 5.73
N MET A 175 -8.11 4.70 4.51
CA MET A 175 -6.67 4.83 4.25
C MET A 175 -6.26 6.31 4.21
N ASP A 176 -6.57 7.06 5.26
CA ASP A 176 -6.34 8.50 5.37
C ASP A 176 -5.11 8.86 6.22
N ARG A 177 -4.53 7.87 6.90
CA ARG A 177 -3.37 8.02 7.79
C ARG A 177 -2.56 6.75 7.86
N ASP A 178 -1.29 6.85 8.24
CA ASP A 178 -0.42 5.70 8.41
C ASP A 178 -0.83 4.86 9.63
N PHE A 179 -0.66 3.56 9.51
CA PHE A 179 -0.78 2.66 10.65
C PHE A 179 0.51 2.72 11.48
N VAL A 180 0.37 2.93 12.79
CA VAL A 180 1.50 2.97 13.72
C VAL A 180 1.29 1.94 14.82
N LEU A 181 2.24 1.02 14.97
CA LEU A 181 2.30 0.03 16.04
C LEU A 181 3.48 0.35 16.95
N ARG A 182 3.22 0.36 18.26
CA ARG A 182 4.26 0.58 19.28
C ARG A 182 4.22 -0.54 20.30
N TRP A 183 5.39 -0.95 20.77
CA TRP A 183 5.49 -1.93 21.85
C TRP A 183 6.68 -1.66 22.75
N THR A 184 6.52 -2.00 24.00
CA THR A 184 7.56 -1.86 25.05
C THR A 184 7.89 -3.24 25.59
N PRO A 185 9.16 -3.67 25.61
CA PRO A 185 9.57 -4.90 26.26
C PRO A 185 9.23 -4.87 27.75
N ALA A 186 8.84 -6.02 28.30
CA ALA A 186 8.81 -6.16 29.74
C ALA A 186 10.25 -6.14 30.25
N THR A 187 10.55 -5.19 31.14
CA THR A 187 11.83 -5.24 31.88
C THR A 187 11.80 -6.48 32.75
N GLY A 188 12.71 -7.42 32.50
CA GLY A 188 12.89 -8.55 33.40
C GLY A 188 13.29 -8.06 34.79
N ASN A 189 12.62 -8.56 35.82
CA ASN A 189 13.10 -8.48 37.17
C ASN A 189 14.34 -9.39 37.33
#